data_1bf87e9587a5c889a488ae23ebbea477
#
_entry.id   1bf87e9587a5c889a488ae23ebbea477
#
_cell.length_a   1.000
_cell.length_b   1.000
_cell.length_c   1.000
_cell.angle_alpha   90.00
_cell.angle_beta   90.00
_cell.angle_gamma   90.00
#
_symmetry.space_group_name_H-M   'P 1'
#
loop_
_entity.id
_entity.type
_entity.pdbx_description
1 polymer ?
#
loop_
_entity_poly.entity_id
_entity_poly.type
_entity_poly.pdbx_seq_one_letter_code
_entity_poly.pdbx_strand_id
1 'polypeptide(L)'
;MNHSKLLAILTLGVAVVFGGLGLTRHMVATAGEADAQRLNRSILEYIAERNPKAPIRVFKHFPETLLAEAQKSNLDHCLVLAQAEIESEFKHDAVGAAGEIGLFQILPSTAAIIEPLVGGPFKRPSKTTLGDLADPNVSAKFALAYLRDIMKRKPNVRDALTEYNGGPNGRHPHYYRLVMGTYVEVLEHSELLCRFREMPKQPPLLTAFVTRS
;
A
#
# COMPACT_ATOMS: atom_id res chain seq x y z
N MET A 1 63.98 -8.88 -14.65
CA MET A 1 62.56 -8.47 -14.73
C MET A 1 62.30 -7.52 -13.58
N ASN A 2 61.98 -6.24 -13.87
CA ASN A 2 61.97 -5.16 -12.87
C ASN A 2 60.73 -5.26 -11.97
N HIS A 3 60.92 -5.37 -10.66
CA HIS A 3 59.87 -5.41 -9.65
C HIS A 3 58.87 -4.23 -9.75
N SER A 4 59.31 -3.10 -10.32
CA SER A 4 58.43 -1.93 -10.53
C SER A 4 57.34 -2.15 -11.56
N LYS A 5 57.52 -3.05 -12.55
CA LYS A 5 56.49 -3.37 -13.56
C LYS A 5 55.40 -4.33 -13.00
N LEU A 6 55.77 -5.15 -12.01
CA LEU A 6 54.82 -6.07 -11.36
C LEU A 6 53.86 -5.35 -10.44
N LEU A 7 54.35 -4.30 -9.76
CA LEU A 7 53.54 -3.48 -8.85
C LEU A 7 52.53 -2.63 -9.59
N ALA A 8 52.86 -2.13 -10.79
CA ALA A 8 51.94 -1.33 -11.61
C ALA A 8 50.78 -2.15 -12.18
N ILE A 9 50.99 -3.44 -12.48
CA ILE A 9 49.93 -4.33 -12.99
C ILE A 9 48.96 -4.72 -11.87
N LEU A 10 49.47 -4.92 -10.63
CA LEU A 10 48.62 -5.25 -9.45
C LEU A 10 47.72 -4.07 -9.04
N THR A 11 48.22 -2.83 -9.11
CA THR A 11 47.45 -1.63 -8.75
C THR A 11 46.37 -1.31 -9.79
N LEU A 12 46.63 -1.57 -11.06
CA LEU A 12 45.63 -1.36 -12.11
C LEU A 12 44.49 -2.40 -12.04
N GLY A 13 44.80 -3.67 -11.72
CA GLY A 13 43.81 -4.74 -11.56
C GLY A 13 42.83 -4.51 -10.40
N VAL A 14 43.33 -3.97 -9.27
CA VAL A 14 42.50 -3.68 -8.08
C VAL A 14 41.59 -2.49 -8.34
N ALA A 15 42.06 -1.44 -9.04
CA ALA A 15 41.22 -0.27 -9.36
C ALA A 15 40.05 -0.61 -10.28
N VAL A 16 40.22 -1.52 -11.24
CA VAL A 16 39.16 -1.95 -12.16
C VAL A 16 38.09 -2.78 -11.43
N VAL A 17 38.47 -3.64 -10.48
CA VAL A 17 37.52 -4.45 -9.71
C VAL A 17 36.68 -3.58 -8.76
N PHE A 18 37.28 -2.59 -8.08
CA PHE A 18 36.54 -1.68 -7.20
C PHE A 18 35.68 -0.69 -7.98
N GLY A 19 36.12 -0.23 -9.13
CA GLY A 19 35.32 0.61 -10.02
C GLY A 19 34.10 -0.11 -10.59
N GLY A 20 34.25 -1.39 -10.97
CA GLY A 20 33.15 -2.21 -11.47
C GLY A 20 32.06 -2.49 -10.44
N LEU A 21 32.44 -2.78 -9.20
CA LEU A 21 31.48 -3.01 -8.10
C LEU A 21 30.72 -1.74 -7.70
N GLY A 22 31.35 -0.57 -7.75
CA GLY A 22 30.70 0.70 -7.48
C GLY A 22 29.68 1.09 -8.55
N LEU A 23 30.05 0.91 -9.83
CA LEU A 23 29.17 1.17 -10.99
C LEU A 23 27.95 0.24 -11.01
N THR A 24 28.13 -1.05 -10.76
CA THR A 24 27.01 -2.00 -10.74
C THR A 24 26.04 -1.73 -9.58
N ARG A 25 26.51 -1.38 -8.40
CA ARG A 25 25.67 -0.98 -7.27
C ARG A 25 24.88 0.30 -7.58
N HIS A 26 25.52 1.28 -8.18
CA HIS A 26 24.85 2.54 -8.55
C HIS A 26 23.78 2.32 -9.62
N MET A 27 24.06 1.53 -10.67
CA MET A 27 23.10 1.20 -11.71
C MET A 27 21.89 0.40 -11.18
N VAL A 28 22.09 -0.52 -10.24
CA VAL A 28 21.00 -1.28 -9.63
C VAL A 28 20.13 -0.40 -8.74
N ALA A 29 20.73 0.53 -7.98
CA ALA A 29 19.99 1.48 -7.16
C ALA A 29 19.11 2.41 -8.03
N THR A 30 19.67 2.98 -9.10
CA THR A 30 18.92 3.88 -10.00
C THR A 30 17.79 3.15 -10.76
N ALA A 31 17.98 1.89 -11.14
CA ALA A 31 16.94 1.08 -11.76
C ALA A 31 15.77 0.82 -10.77
N GLY A 32 16.10 0.54 -9.50
CA GLY A 32 15.11 0.34 -8.46
C GLY A 32 14.27 1.58 -8.17
N GLU A 33 14.89 2.74 -8.13
CA GLU A 33 14.22 4.03 -7.96
C GLU A 33 13.31 4.36 -9.16
N ALA A 34 13.75 4.11 -10.39
CA ALA A 34 12.95 4.30 -11.58
C ALA A 34 11.71 3.39 -11.62
N ASP A 35 11.84 2.14 -11.16
CA ASP A 35 10.72 1.21 -11.05
C ASP A 35 9.71 1.67 -9.98
N ALA A 36 10.18 2.13 -8.82
CA ALA A 36 9.33 2.67 -7.77
C ALA A 36 8.57 3.92 -8.24
N GLN A 37 9.25 4.82 -8.95
CA GLN A 37 8.61 6.01 -9.52
C GLN A 37 7.55 5.66 -10.57
N ARG A 38 7.81 4.64 -11.42
CA ARG A 38 6.81 4.15 -12.38
C ARG A 38 5.59 3.58 -11.68
N LEU A 39 5.78 2.77 -10.63
CA LEU A 39 4.68 2.22 -9.85
C LEU A 39 3.87 3.31 -9.17
N ASN A 40 4.53 4.27 -8.51
CA ASN A 40 3.85 5.41 -7.89
C ASN A 40 3.00 6.19 -8.89
N ARG A 41 3.53 6.44 -10.07
CA ARG A 41 2.81 7.09 -11.17
C ARG A 41 1.60 6.27 -11.62
N SER A 42 1.76 4.95 -11.81
CA SER A 42 0.68 4.06 -12.22
C SER A 42 -0.47 4.06 -11.20
N ILE A 43 -0.18 4.12 -9.90
CA ILE A 43 -1.20 4.25 -8.84
C ILE A 43 -1.96 5.59 -8.96
N LEU A 44 -1.26 6.70 -9.20
CA LEU A 44 -1.90 8.00 -9.36
C LEU A 44 -2.73 8.09 -10.64
N GLU A 45 -2.27 7.49 -11.73
CA GLU A 45 -3.00 7.38 -13.00
C GLU A 45 -4.28 6.57 -12.82
N TYR A 46 -4.21 5.43 -12.14
CA TYR A 46 -5.38 4.63 -11.79
C TYR A 46 -6.41 5.44 -10.98
N ILE A 47 -5.99 6.16 -9.95
CA ILE A 47 -6.88 7.01 -9.15
C ILE A 47 -7.54 8.09 -10.02
N ALA A 48 -6.77 8.76 -10.90
CA ALA A 48 -7.28 9.80 -11.77
C ALA A 48 -8.29 9.27 -12.81
N GLU A 49 -8.09 8.04 -13.29
CA GLU A 49 -8.99 7.38 -14.23
C GLU A 49 -10.30 6.99 -13.55
N ARG A 50 -10.22 6.35 -12.37
CA ARG A 50 -11.42 5.93 -11.63
C ARG A 50 -12.20 7.09 -11.02
N ASN A 51 -11.52 8.17 -10.64
CA ASN A 51 -12.13 9.42 -10.20
C ASN A 51 -11.51 10.65 -10.89
N PRO A 52 -12.02 11.06 -12.06
CA PRO A 52 -11.51 12.25 -12.77
C PRO A 52 -11.62 13.58 -11.99
N LYS A 53 -12.37 13.59 -10.89
CA LYS A 53 -12.51 14.76 -10.00
C LYS A 53 -11.56 14.70 -8.80
N ALA A 54 -10.81 13.61 -8.62
CA ALA A 54 -9.86 13.50 -7.53
C ALA A 54 -8.80 14.61 -7.62
N PRO A 55 -8.53 15.36 -6.54
CA PRO A 55 -7.47 16.34 -6.52
C PRO A 55 -6.11 15.64 -6.40
N ILE A 56 -5.55 15.16 -7.52
CA ILE A 56 -4.36 14.28 -7.56
C ILE A 56 -3.17 14.82 -6.74
N ARG A 57 -3.02 16.13 -6.62
CA ARG A 57 -1.97 16.72 -5.75
C ARG A 57 -2.11 16.36 -4.28
N VAL A 58 -3.30 16.06 -3.79
CA VAL A 58 -3.54 15.60 -2.40
C VAL A 58 -3.05 14.17 -2.24
N PHE A 59 -3.07 13.39 -3.32
CA PHE A 59 -2.58 12.00 -3.36
C PHE A 59 -1.09 11.87 -3.65
N LYS A 60 -0.34 12.98 -3.79
CA LYS A 60 1.07 12.97 -4.22
C LYS A 60 1.95 11.95 -3.48
N HIS A 61 1.77 11.79 -2.18
CA HIS A 61 2.54 10.88 -1.33
C HIS A 61 1.76 9.62 -0.93
N PHE A 62 0.55 9.46 -1.45
CA PHE A 62 -0.29 8.31 -1.14
C PHE A 62 0.29 6.99 -1.66
N PRO A 63 0.86 6.90 -2.88
CA PRO A 63 1.45 5.65 -3.35
C PRO A 63 2.55 5.11 -2.43
N GLU A 64 3.48 5.95 -1.99
CA GLU A 64 4.55 5.55 -1.06
C GLU A 64 3.98 5.08 0.28
N THR A 65 2.98 5.80 0.80
CA THR A 65 2.30 5.42 2.05
C THR A 65 1.56 4.10 1.90
N LEU A 66 0.80 3.94 0.82
CA LEU A 66 0.07 2.71 0.51
C LEU A 66 1.01 1.51 0.48
N LEU A 67 2.09 1.59 -0.29
CA LEU A 67 3.07 0.51 -0.44
C LEU A 67 3.75 0.18 0.90
N ALA A 68 4.18 1.19 1.66
CA ALA A 68 4.83 0.99 2.95
C ALA A 68 3.89 0.36 3.99
N GLU A 69 2.65 0.84 4.09
CA GLU A 69 1.68 0.31 5.06
C GLU A 69 1.15 -1.07 4.65
N ALA A 70 0.96 -1.33 3.35
CA ALA A 70 0.61 -2.65 2.83
C ALA A 70 1.70 -3.68 3.17
N GLN A 71 2.97 -3.33 2.95
CA GLN A 71 4.12 -4.18 3.32
C GLN A 71 4.15 -4.48 4.82
N LYS A 72 4.01 -3.46 5.69
CA LYS A 72 3.95 -3.64 7.16
C LYS A 72 2.82 -4.56 7.60
N SER A 73 1.73 -4.55 6.86
CA SER A 73 0.52 -5.31 7.17
C SER A 73 0.48 -6.67 6.49
N ASN A 74 1.51 -7.01 5.70
CA ASN A 74 1.57 -8.21 4.85
C ASN A 74 0.33 -8.34 3.95
N LEU A 75 -0.10 -7.23 3.37
CA LEU A 75 -1.24 -7.13 2.46
C LEU A 75 -0.78 -6.80 1.05
N ASP A 76 -1.53 -7.26 0.07
CA ASP A 76 -1.36 -6.81 -1.31
C ASP A 76 -1.86 -5.36 -1.45
N HIS A 77 -1.00 -4.48 -1.93
CA HIS A 77 -1.35 -3.06 -2.13
C HIS A 77 -2.47 -2.86 -3.15
N CYS A 78 -2.62 -3.77 -4.13
CA CYS A 78 -3.72 -3.72 -5.08
C CYS A 78 -5.06 -4.10 -4.44
N LEU A 79 -5.07 -5.02 -3.47
CA LEU A 79 -6.25 -5.28 -2.66
C LEU A 79 -6.64 -4.05 -1.84
N VAL A 80 -5.66 -3.36 -1.26
CA VAL A 80 -5.89 -2.14 -0.48
C VAL A 80 -6.36 -1.00 -1.37
N LEU A 81 -5.84 -0.89 -2.60
CA LEU A 81 -6.30 0.08 -3.59
C LEU A 81 -7.77 -0.17 -3.99
N ALA A 82 -8.13 -1.42 -4.24
CA ALA A 82 -9.51 -1.83 -4.49
C ALA A 82 -10.44 -1.51 -3.31
N GLN A 83 -9.95 -1.71 -2.09
CA GLN A 83 -10.70 -1.32 -0.88
C GLN A 83 -10.95 0.18 -0.83
N ALA A 84 -9.94 1.02 -1.09
CA ALA A 84 -10.10 2.48 -1.13
C ALA A 84 -11.13 2.94 -2.18
N GLU A 85 -11.16 2.28 -3.33
CA GLU A 85 -12.14 2.55 -4.38
C GLU A 85 -13.57 2.22 -3.91
N ILE A 86 -13.79 1.07 -3.32
CA ILE A 86 -15.11 0.65 -2.82
C ILE A 86 -15.58 1.54 -1.67
N GLU A 87 -14.68 1.99 -0.79
CA GLU A 87 -15.03 2.82 0.37
C GLU A 87 -15.45 4.24 -0.02
N SER A 88 -14.79 4.85 -0.98
CA SER A 88 -14.97 6.29 -1.23
C SER A 88 -14.96 6.69 -2.71
N GLU A 89 -14.77 5.75 -3.65
CA GLU A 89 -14.49 6.10 -5.05
C GLU A 89 -13.32 7.10 -5.16
N PHE A 90 -12.30 6.94 -4.34
CA PHE A 90 -11.16 7.87 -4.20
C PHE A 90 -11.53 9.32 -3.83
N LYS A 91 -12.65 9.53 -3.15
CA LYS A 91 -13.01 10.81 -2.54
C LYS A 91 -12.35 10.90 -1.17
N HIS A 92 -11.21 11.58 -1.08
CA HIS A 92 -10.37 11.60 0.13
C HIS A 92 -11.03 12.23 1.36
N ASP A 93 -12.02 13.10 1.15
CA ASP A 93 -12.78 13.82 2.16
C ASP A 93 -14.24 13.33 2.27
N ALA A 94 -14.54 12.14 1.76
CA ALA A 94 -15.86 11.55 1.84
C ALA A 94 -16.32 11.41 3.30
N VAL A 95 -17.63 11.64 3.51
CA VAL A 95 -18.29 11.40 4.81
C VAL A 95 -19.43 10.43 4.59
N GLY A 96 -19.35 9.27 5.23
CA GLY A 96 -20.36 8.23 5.16
C GLY A 96 -21.59 8.51 6.03
N ALA A 97 -22.63 7.69 5.89
CA ALA A 97 -23.91 7.86 6.56
C ALA A 97 -23.85 7.70 8.09
N ALA A 98 -22.92 6.90 8.62
CA ALA A 98 -22.70 6.73 10.05
C ALA A 98 -21.59 7.65 10.59
N GLY A 99 -21.04 8.54 9.75
CA GLY A 99 -20.00 9.49 10.11
C GLY A 99 -18.59 8.95 9.86
N GLU A 100 -18.45 7.93 9.02
CA GLU A 100 -17.17 7.46 8.51
C GLU A 100 -16.49 8.57 7.70
N ILE A 101 -15.16 8.66 7.76
CA ILE A 101 -14.42 9.75 7.13
C ILE A 101 -13.29 9.21 6.27
N GLY A 102 -13.13 9.87 5.11
CA GLY A 102 -11.95 9.81 4.29
C GLY A 102 -11.91 8.65 3.32
N LEU A 103 -10.72 8.46 2.74
CA LEU A 103 -10.47 7.53 1.65
C LEU A 103 -10.88 6.08 1.98
N PHE A 104 -10.73 5.66 3.22
CA PHE A 104 -11.03 4.31 3.71
C PHE A 104 -12.22 4.25 4.67
N GLN A 105 -13.03 5.30 4.73
CA GLN A 105 -14.27 5.39 5.52
C GLN A 105 -14.10 4.90 6.97
N ILE A 106 -13.14 5.51 7.68
CA ILE A 106 -12.86 5.18 9.07
C ILE A 106 -13.79 5.97 10.00
N LEU A 107 -14.50 5.26 10.88
CA LEU A 107 -15.24 5.88 11.97
C LEU A 107 -14.28 6.59 12.94
N PRO A 108 -14.61 7.81 13.41
CA PRO A 108 -13.80 8.51 14.43
C PRO A 108 -13.58 7.68 15.71
N SER A 109 -14.58 6.88 16.11
CA SER A 109 -14.47 5.95 17.23
C SER A 109 -13.46 4.82 16.97
N THR A 110 -13.46 4.26 15.77
CA THR A 110 -12.47 3.25 15.35
C THR A 110 -11.08 3.87 15.32
N ALA A 111 -10.94 5.07 14.75
CA ALA A 111 -9.67 5.78 14.75
C ALA A 111 -9.11 5.99 16.17
N ALA A 112 -9.97 6.36 17.15
CA ALA A 112 -9.54 6.54 18.53
C ALA A 112 -9.00 5.24 19.17
N ILE A 113 -9.54 4.07 18.78
CA ILE A 113 -9.08 2.76 19.24
C ILE A 113 -7.73 2.39 18.58
N ILE A 114 -7.59 2.71 17.31
CA ILE A 114 -6.42 2.32 16.48
C ILE A 114 -5.25 3.31 16.59
N GLU A 115 -5.50 4.54 17.05
CA GLU A 115 -4.48 5.59 17.21
C GLU A 115 -3.17 5.09 17.87
N PRO A 116 -3.19 4.29 18.96
CA PRO A 116 -1.97 3.78 19.58
C PRO A 116 -1.14 2.86 18.67
N LEU A 117 -1.77 2.22 17.67
CA LEU A 117 -1.10 1.32 16.70
C LEU A 117 -0.49 2.08 15.52
N VAL A 118 -1.02 3.27 15.22
CA VAL A 118 -0.53 4.12 14.12
C VAL A 118 0.66 4.95 14.58
N GLY A 119 0.60 5.46 15.80
CA GLY A 119 1.62 6.34 16.39
C GLY A 119 1.55 7.78 15.86
N GLY A 120 2.20 8.70 16.58
CA GLY A 120 2.24 10.12 16.23
C GLY A 120 0.99 10.90 16.66
N PRO A 121 1.05 12.23 16.55
CA PRO A 121 -0.10 13.07 16.82
C PRO A 121 -1.15 12.89 15.73
N PHE A 122 -2.42 12.84 16.12
CA PHE A 122 -3.57 12.72 15.25
C PHE A 122 -4.59 13.81 15.57
N LYS A 123 -4.91 14.65 14.58
CA LYS A 123 -5.94 15.66 14.70
C LYS A 123 -7.31 15.03 14.48
N ARG A 124 -8.03 14.85 15.58
CA ARG A 124 -9.36 14.24 15.57
C ARG A 124 -10.38 15.11 14.83
N PRO A 125 -11.37 14.51 14.16
CA PRO A 125 -12.48 15.24 13.59
C PRO A 125 -13.28 15.99 14.66
N SER A 126 -13.90 17.10 14.25
CA SER A 126 -14.75 17.93 15.09
C SER A 126 -15.96 18.41 14.28
N LYS A 127 -16.83 19.23 14.89
CA LYS A 127 -17.98 19.82 14.18
C LYS A 127 -17.59 20.70 12.99
N THR A 128 -16.35 21.20 12.94
CA THR A 128 -15.86 22.16 11.95
C THR A 128 -14.78 21.61 11.02
N THR A 129 -14.27 20.40 11.28
CA THR A 129 -13.21 19.79 10.48
C THR A 129 -13.30 18.27 10.48
N LEU A 130 -12.98 17.66 9.34
CA LEU A 130 -12.83 16.21 9.20
C LEU A 130 -11.56 15.67 9.87
N GLY A 131 -10.67 16.56 10.34
CA GLY A 131 -9.40 16.17 10.93
C GLY A 131 -8.47 15.49 9.93
N ASP A 132 -7.51 14.73 10.45
CA ASP A 132 -6.49 14.10 9.62
C ASP A 132 -7.00 12.87 8.86
N LEU A 133 -8.20 12.34 9.17
CA LEU A 133 -8.80 11.22 8.42
C LEU A 133 -9.13 11.60 6.97
N ALA A 134 -9.26 12.90 6.66
CA ALA A 134 -9.43 13.39 5.30
C ALA A 134 -8.11 13.43 4.49
N ASP A 135 -6.95 13.26 5.13
CA ASP A 135 -5.69 13.07 4.42
C ASP A 135 -5.56 11.61 3.96
N PRO A 136 -5.34 11.34 2.64
CA PRO A 136 -5.24 9.98 2.12
C PRO A 136 -4.17 9.13 2.80
N ASN A 137 -3.05 9.75 3.18
CA ASN A 137 -1.93 9.05 3.82
C ASN A 137 -2.29 8.64 5.25
N VAL A 138 -2.94 9.53 5.99
CA VAL A 138 -3.40 9.23 7.36
C VAL A 138 -4.51 8.18 7.32
N SER A 139 -5.50 8.37 6.43
CA SER A 139 -6.58 7.40 6.25
C SER A 139 -6.05 6.00 5.95
N ALA A 140 -5.04 5.86 5.05
CA ALA A 140 -4.39 4.59 4.75
C ALA A 140 -3.72 3.96 5.98
N LYS A 141 -2.96 4.75 6.76
CA LYS A 141 -2.30 4.26 7.98
C LYS A 141 -3.29 3.68 8.98
N PHE A 142 -4.40 4.38 9.21
CA PHE A 142 -5.45 3.91 10.12
C PHE A 142 -6.15 2.66 9.57
N ALA A 143 -6.51 2.66 8.30
CA ALA A 143 -7.19 1.53 7.65
C ALA A 143 -6.35 0.25 7.69
N LEU A 144 -5.07 0.33 7.31
CA LEU A 144 -4.21 -0.85 7.29
C LEU A 144 -3.83 -1.30 8.71
N ALA A 145 -3.66 -0.39 9.66
CA ALA A 145 -3.47 -0.76 11.06
C ALA A 145 -4.71 -1.48 11.62
N TYR A 146 -5.91 -1.01 11.29
CA TYR A 146 -7.17 -1.64 11.70
C TYR A 146 -7.34 -3.01 11.05
N LEU A 147 -7.17 -3.11 9.73
CA LEU A 147 -7.29 -4.39 9.03
C LEU A 147 -6.25 -5.41 9.53
N ARG A 148 -5.02 -4.99 9.77
CA ARG A 148 -3.98 -5.84 10.38
C ARG A 148 -4.38 -6.33 11.77
N ASP A 149 -4.99 -5.49 12.60
CA ASP A 149 -5.48 -5.88 13.91
C ASP A 149 -6.62 -6.90 13.82
N ILE A 150 -7.57 -6.70 12.92
CA ILE A 150 -8.62 -7.67 12.62
C ILE A 150 -8.01 -9.01 12.17
N MET A 151 -7.05 -9.00 11.26
CA MET A 151 -6.43 -10.21 10.70
C MET A 151 -5.67 -11.05 11.74
N LYS A 152 -5.24 -10.49 12.87
CA LYS A 152 -4.66 -11.27 13.98
C LYS A 152 -5.65 -12.25 14.61
N ARG A 153 -6.94 -11.97 14.52
CA ARG A 153 -8.03 -12.71 15.16
C ARG A 153 -9.03 -13.33 14.19
N LYS A 154 -8.93 -13.03 12.90
CA LYS A 154 -9.75 -13.63 11.84
C LYS A 154 -8.94 -14.63 11.03
N PRO A 155 -9.52 -15.78 10.67
CA PRO A 155 -8.78 -16.86 10.01
C PRO A 155 -8.43 -16.56 8.54
N ASN A 156 -9.11 -15.59 7.91
CA ASN A 156 -8.94 -15.30 6.49
C ASN A 156 -9.38 -13.85 6.14
N VAL A 157 -9.00 -13.40 4.95
CA VAL A 157 -9.31 -12.05 4.43
C VAL A 157 -10.80 -11.79 4.30
N ARG A 158 -11.59 -12.80 3.91
CA ARG A 158 -13.05 -12.65 3.79
C ARG A 158 -13.66 -12.20 5.11
N ASP A 159 -13.32 -12.89 6.18
CA ASP A 159 -13.85 -12.58 7.52
C ASP A 159 -13.28 -11.26 8.04
N ALA A 160 -12.02 -10.96 7.70
CA ALA A 160 -11.41 -9.68 8.07
C ALA A 160 -12.08 -8.49 7.38
N LEU A 161 -12.31 -8.56 6.07
CA LEU A 161 -13.02 -7.50 5.34
C LEU A 161 -14.49 -7.40 5.76
N THR A 162 -15.14 -8.53 6.09
CA THR A 162 -16.51 -8.52 6.61
C THR A 162 -16.60 -7.79 7.93
N GLU A 163 -15.63 -7.99 8.83
CA GLU A 163 -15.56 -7.25 10.07
C GLU A 163 -15.16 -5.79 9.88
N TYR A 164 -14.26 -5.49 8.96
CA TYR A 164 -13.85 -4.12 8.67
C TYR A 164 -15.07 -3.24 8.36
N ASN A 165 -15.95 -3.70 7.49
CA ASN A 165 -17.16 -2.96 7.09
C ASN A 165 -18.30 -3.05 8.11
N GLY A 166 -18.50 -4.23 8.72
CA GLY A 166 -19.67 -4.50 9.58
C GLY A 166 -19.40 -4.48 11.08
N GLY A 167 -18.17 -4.17 11.49
CA GLY A 167 -17.75 -4.25 12.90
C GLY A 167 -17.59 -5.71 13.39
N PRO A 168 -17.25 -5.90 14.68
CA PRO A 168 -16.92 -7.22 15.26
C PRO A 168 -17.99 -8.30 15.08
N ASN A 169 -19.25 -7.89 14.93
CA ASN A 169 -20.40 -8.78 14.72
C ASN A 169 -20.90 -8.75 13.28
N GLY A 170 -20.18 -8.12 12.38
CA GLY A 170 -20.53 -8.02 10.96
C GLY A 170 -20.71 -9.40 10.31
N ARG A 171 -21.82 -9.57 9.59
CA ARG A 171 -22.20 -10.85 8.95
C ARG A 171 -22.41 -10.72 7.45
N HIS A 172 -22.05 -9.59 6.85
CA HIS A 172 -22.37 -9.29 5.45
C HIS A 172 -21.18 -9.56 4.51
N PRO A 173 -21.10 -10.76 3.90
CA PRO A 173 -20.01 -11.08 2.96
C PRO A 173 -20.14 -10.32 1.62
N HIS A 174 -21.15 -9.47 1.47
CA HIS A 174 -21.34 -8.66 0.27
C HIS A 174 -20.19 -7.68 0.06
N TYR A 175 -19.75 -7.02 1.11
CA TYR A 175 -18.60 -6.10 1.06
C TYR A 175 -17.32 -6.79 0.56
N TYR A 176 -17.01 -7.97 1.10
CA TYR A 176 -15.90 -8.78 0.61
C TYR A 176 -15.99 -9.05 -0.90
N ARG A 177 -17.19 -9.39 -1.42
CA ARG A 177 -17.37 -9.66 -2.86
C ARG A 177 -17.14 -8.40 -3.70
N LEU A 178 -17.57 -7.23 -3.23
CA LEU A 178 -17.31 -5.96 -3.92
C LEU A 178 -15.80 -5.69 -3.98
N VAL A 179 -15.12 -5.72 -2.85
CA VAL A 179 -13.66 -5.49 -2.80
C VAL A 179 -12.91 -6.49 -3.69
N MET A 180 -13.28 -7.78 -3.67
CA MET A 180 -12.62 -8.78 -4.51
C MET A 180 -12.94 -8.63 -5.99
N GLY A 181 -14.13 -8.20 -6.35
CA GLY A 181 -14.46 -7.87 -7.74
C GLY A 181 -13.60 -6.73 -8.26
N THR A 182 -13.55 -5.61 -7.53
CA THR A 182 -12.70 -4.47 -7.87
C THR A 182 -11.21 -4.84 -7.84
N TYR A 183 -10.77 -5.71 -6.92
CA TYR A 183 -9.39 -6.19 -6.90
C TYR A 183 -9.00 -6.92 -8.19
N VAL A 184 -9.89 -7.73 -8.76
CA VAL A 184 -9.66 -8.35 -10.08
C VAL A 184 -9.52 -7.28 -11.16
N GLU A 185 -10.39 -6.25 -11.17
CA GLU A 185 -10.28 -5.13 -12.12
C GLU A 185 -8.93 -4.37 -11.98
N VAL A 186 -8.47 -4.14 -10.73
CA VAL A 186 -7.15 -3.52 -10.46
C VAL A 186 -6.02 -4.38 -11.02
N LEU A 187 -6.07 -5.71 -10.85
CA LEU A 187 -5.06 -6.65 -11.37
C LEU A 187 -5.01 -6.65 -12.90
N GLU A 188 -6.17 -6.52 -13.56
CA GLU A 188 -6.28 -6.52 -15.01
C GLU A 188 -5.95 -5.17 -15.64
N HIS A 189 -6.01 -4.07 -14.86
CA HIS A 189 -5.81 -2.72 -15.36
C HIS A 189 -4.39 -2.50 -15.92
N SER A 190 -3.36 -2.98 -15.23
CA SER A 190 -1.97 -2.84 -15.65
C SER A 190 -1.06 -3.84 -14.96
N GLU A 191 -0.24 -4.55 -15.73
CA GLU A 191 0.82 -5.42 -15.17
C GLU A 191 1.78 -4.65 -14.24
N LEU A 192 1.97 -3.36 -14.48
CA LEU A 192 2.87 -2.52 -13.69
C LEU A 192 2.29 -2.19 -12.33
N LEU A 193 0.95 -1.97 -12.25
CA LEU A 193 0.25 -1.54 -11.05
C LEU A 193 0.37 -2.55 -9.91
N CYS A 194 0.25 -3.84 -10.23
CA CYS A 194 0.24 -4.93 -9.25
C CYS A 194 1.45 -5.88 -9.37
N ARG A 195 2.53 -5.42 -9.99
CA ARG A 195 3.73 -6.23 -10.13
C ARG A 195 4.33 -6.52 -8.75
N PHE A 196 4.21 -7.77 -8.32
CA PHE A 196 4.84 -8.27 -7.11
C PHE A 196 6.37 -8.19 -7.23
N ARG A 197 6.97 -7.20 -6.58
CA ARG A 197 8.40 -7.23 -6.30
C ARG A 197 8.58 -7.89 -4.96
N GLU A 198 8.95 -9.18 -4.98
CA GLU A 198 9.39 -9.99 -3.83
C GLU A 198 8.61 -9.73 -2.54
N MET A 199 7.40 -10.27 -2.47
CA MET A 199 6.73 -10.49 -1.19
C MET A 199 7.58 -11.43 -0.33
N PRO A 200 7.71 -11.20 0.99
CA PRO A 200 8.34 -12.17 1.88
C PRO A 200 7.67 -13.53 1.70
N LYS A 201 8.45 -14.62 1.82
CA LYS A 201 8.13 -16.03 1.54
C LYS A 201 6.93 -16.64 2.31
N GLN A 202 5.85 -15.89 2.48
CA GLN A 202 4.57 -16.46 2.91
C GLN A 202 3.64 -16.57 1.69
N PRO A 203 2.88 -17.67 1.58
CA PRO A 203 2.02 -17.87 0.42
C PRO A 203 1.05 -16.70 0.31
N PRO A 204 0.87 -16.12 -0.89
CA PRO A 204 -0.11 -15.07 -1.09
C PRO A 204 -1.49 -15.61 -0.68
N LEU A 205 -2.30 -14.73 -0.10
CA LEU A 205 -3.67 -15.04 0.33
C LEU A 205 -4.52 -15.70 -0.78
N LEU A 206 -4.12 -15.54 -2.04
CA LEU A 206 -4.72 -16.19 -3.22
C LEU A 206 -4.50 -17.70 -3.28
N THR A 207 -3.41 -18.27 -2.72
CA THR A 207 -3.23 -19.72 -2.75
C THR A 207 -4.20 -20.48 -1.87
N ALA A 208 -4.81 -19.82 -0.88
CA ALA A 208 -5.88 -20.41 -0.07
C ALA A 208 -7.19 -20.63 -0.84
N PHE A 209 -7.37 -20.00 -2.01
CA PHE A 209 -8.58 -20.13 -2.81
C PHE A 209 -8.53 -21.25 -3.85
N VAL A 210 -7.33 -21.71 -4.26
CA VAL A 210 -7.17 -22.69 -5.35
C VAL A 210 -7.21 -24.14 -4.86
N THR A 211 -7.06 -24.39 -3.56
CA THR A 211 -6.92 -25.79 -3.04
C THR A 211 -8.18 -26.36 -2.40
N ARG A 212 -9.37 -25.75 -2.59
CA ARG A 212 -10.66 -26.33 -2.20
C ARG A 212 -11.65 -26.30 -3.36
N SER A 213 -11.42 -27.14 -4.33
CA SER A 213 -12.46 -27.68 -5.24
C SER A 213 -12.53 -29.17 -5.04
#